data_809233067c5308b5d62d4051d110be3b
#
_entry.id   809233067c5308b5d62d4051d110be3b
#
_cell.length_a   1.000
_cell.length_b   1.000
_cell.length_c   1.000
_cell.angle_alpha   90.00
_cell.angle_beta   90.00
_cell.angle_gamma   90.00
#
_symmetry.space_group_name_H-M   'P 1'
#
loop_
_entity.id
_entity.type
_entity.pdbx_description
1 polymer ?
#
loop_
_entity_poly.entity_id
_entity_poly.type
_entity_poly.pdbx_seq_one_letter_code
_entity_poly.pdbx_strand_id
1 'polypeptide(L)'
;MHRKIAVAAAALLAACAHVAPTATSAPPLTPPLSPAGTGERETNSTRPPTPPLTPGAGDSPAGTLERETNSTRPPTPAAEITFALVGDVMLGSTFPEGSVLPPDEGRGLLAAAAPLLSAADVAVGNLEGPMLEGGTSTKCARAKPGHCYAFRMPTAYAATLRAAGFRAMSVANNHAGDFGAAGRASTRAALDAAGVAHSGEPGDVARLEVRGRKVALVAFATSEATNDLRDLAAARRVVEGLAAGADLVVVSFHGGAEGAAHQHVPEGPEEFYGEPRGDLRAFAHAMIDAGAALVFGHGPHVARGMEIYRGRLVAYSLGNFATWGSFNLQGPNALAPLLTVRLGPGGAFLGGRIHAFRQEKPGGPRPDPSGEVIRRLRDLSREDFGAAAVQVAGDGTVSAPPPPAAAQRPAGSSMAARGSP
;
A
#
# COMPACT_ATOMS: atom_id res chain seq x y z
N MET A 1 -7.34 -29.97 55.52
CA MET A 1 -7.26 -31.25 54.80
C MET A 1 -7.24 -30.94 53.30
N HIS A 2 -6.03 -30.94 52.73
CA HIS A 2 -5.79 -30.60 51.31
C HIS A 2 -5.51 -31.91 50.56
N ARG A 3 -6.27 -32.19 49.53
CA ARG A 3 -5.93 -33.25 48.56
C ARG A 3 -5.47 -32.60 47.26
N LYS A 4 -4.18 -32.80 46.96
CA LYS A 4 -3.55 -32.53 45.64
C LYS A 4 -3.86 -33.71 44.74
N ILE A 5 -4.40 -33.44 43.55
CA ILE A 5 -4.52 -34.41 42.47
C ILE A 5 -3.40 -34.09 41.46
N ALA A 6 -2.49 -35.03 41.29
CA ALA A 6 -1.47 -34.99 40.26
C ALA A 6 -2.00 -35.75 39.06
N VAL A 7 -1.92 -35.10 37.85
CA VAL A 7 -2.17 -35.72 36.55
C VAL A 7 -0.84 -36.03 35.92
N ALA A 8 -0.58 -37.30 35.66
CA ALA A 8 0.58 -37.80 34.98
C ALA A 8 0.32 -37.78 33.47
N ALA A 9 1.21 -37.14 32.71
CA ALA A 9 1.24 -37.21 31.25
C ALA A 9 2.16 -38.37 30.83
N ALA A 10 1.61 -39.34 30.11
CA ALA A 10 2.34 -40.44 29.48
C ALA A 10 2.87 -40.00 28.12
N ALA A 11 4.19 -40.05 27.93
CA ALA A 11 4.85 -39.85 26.65
C ALA A 11 4.93 -41.19 25.90
N LEU A 12 4.35 -41.25 24.71
CA LEU A 12 4.55 -42.34 23.74
C LEU A 12 5.71 -41.95 22.81
N LEU A 13 6.81 -42.65 22.93
CA LEU A 13 7.91 -42.66 21.95
C LEU A 13 7.58 -43.68 20.84
N ALA A 14 7.39 -43.19 19.61
CA ALA A 14 7.41 -44.04 18.41
C ALA A 14 8.74 -43.86 17.69
N ALA A 15 9.54 -44.94 17.69
CA ALA A 15 10.76 -45.04 16.92
C ALA A 15 10.41 -45.35 15.45
N CYS A 16 10.83 -44.51 14.52
CA CYS A 16 10.87 -44.84 13.09
C CYS A 16 12.32 -44.94 12.63
N ALA A 17 12.63 -46.12 12.10
CA ALA A 17 13.96 -46.50 11.59
C ALA A 17 14.31 -45.74 10.31
N HIS A 18 15.54 -45.28 10.25
CA HIS A 18 16.19 -44.68 9.08
C HIS A 18 16.52 -45.74 8.04
N VAL A 19 15.99 -45.59 6.83
CA VAL A 19 16.53 -46.22 5.61
C VAL A 19 17.13 -45.10 4.77
N ALA A 20 18.44 -45.14 4.58
CA ALA A 20 19.17 -44.22 3.72
C ALA A 20 19.06 -44.67 2.25
N PRO A 21 18.81 -43.77 1.28
CA PRO A 21 18.97 -44.11 -0.12
C PRO A 21 20.44 -43.90 -0.56
N THR A 22 20.95 -44.88 -1.25
CA THR A 22 22.25 -44.93 -1.90
C THR A 22 22.35 -43.92 -3.03
N ALA A 23 23.43 -43.14 -3.01
CA ALA A 23 23.77 -42.19 -4.06
C ALA A 23 24.26 -42.91 -5.31
N THR A 24 23.63 -42.68 -6.46
CA THR A 24 24.16 -43.00 -7.79
C THR A 24 24.72 -41.70 -8.40
N SER A 25 26.03 -41.73 -8.68
CA SER A 25 26.77 -40.66 -9.30
C SER A 25 26.46 -40.58 -10.80
N ALA A 26 26.09 -39.41 -11.31
CA ALA A 26 26.04 -39.11 -12.74
C ALA A 26 27.32 -38.36 -13.19
N PRO A 27 27.82 -38.58 -14.44
CA PRO A 27 29.07 -38.00 -14.91
C PRO A 27 28.94 -36.52 -15.33
N PRO A 28 30.05 -35.78 -15.41
CA PRO A 28 30.01 -34.34 -15.71
C PRO A 28 29.80 -34.07 -17.19
N LEU A 29 28.92 -33.09 -17.47
CA LEU A 29 28.70 -32.55 -18.82
C LEU A 29 29.75 -31.47 -19.12
N THR A 30 30.47 -31.66 -20.20
CA THR A 30 31.38 -30.70 -20.82
C THR A 30 30.62 -29.55 -21.53
N PRO A 31 31.15 -28.32 -21.48
CA PRO A 31 30.53 -27.20 -22.21
C PRO A 31 30.90 -27.21 -23.70
N PRO A 32 30.03 -26.75 -24.61
CA PRO A 32 30.37 -26.59 -26.01
C PRO A 32 31.11 -25.28 -26.30
N LEU A 33 32.08 -25.39 -27.16
CA LEU A 33 32.98 -24.37 -27.72
C LEU A 33 32.21 -23.35 -28.59
N SER A 34 32.61 -22.10 -28.50
CA SER A 34 32.28 -21.04 -29.46
C SER A 34 33.00 -21.26 -30.80
N PRO A 35 32.43 -20.83 -31.93
CA PRO A 35 33.22 -20.45 -33.08
C PRO A 35 33.27 -18.94 -33.25
N ALA A 36 34.49 -18.45 -33.40
CA ALA A 36 34.81 -17.15 -33.98
C ALA A 36 34.51 -17.14 -35.48
N GLY A 37 34.01 -16.04 -35.97
CA GLY A 37 33.83 -15.80 -37.40
C GLY A 37 33.78 -14.30 -37.69
N THR A 38 34.86 -13.84 -38.25
CA THR A 38 35.14 -12.51 -38.84
C THR A 38 34.28 -12.24 -40.07
N GLY A 39 33.94 -10.96 -40.34
CA GLY A 39 33.54 -10.57 -41.70
C GLY A 39 32.71 -9.28 -41.75
N GLU A 40 33.39 -8.18 -41.95
CA GLU A 40 33.19 -7.06 -42.85
C GLU A 40 31.81 -6.43 -43.14
N ARG A 41 31.80 -5.14 -42.86
CA ARG A 41 31.21 -3.97 -43.57
C ARG A 41 30.29 -4.26 -44.76
N GLU A 42 29.12 -3.63 -44.69
CA GLU A 42 28.67 -2.74 -45.76
C GLU A 42 27.64 -1.72 -45.30
N THR A 43 27.91 -0.46 -45.63
CA THR A 43 27.09 0.73 -45.55
C THR A 43 26.02 0.68 -46.62
N ASN A 44 24.75 0.95 -46.31
CA ASN A 44 23.89 1.59 -47.27
C ASN A 44 22.84 2.49 -46.62
N SER A 45 23.05 3.76 -46.87
CA SER A 45 22.17 4.90 -46.58
C SER A 45 21.18 5.05 -47.74
N THR A 46 19.88 5.04 -47.47
CA THR A 46 18.92 5.67 -48.37
C THR A 46 17.79 6.33 -47.60
N ARG A 47 17.89 7.64 -47.48
CA ARG A 47 16.84 8.59 -47.10
C ARG A 47 16.04 8.95 -48.34
N PRO A 48 14.70 8.96 -48.36
CA PRO A 48 13.91 9.49 -49.47
C PRO A 48 13.83 11.03 -49.42
N PRO A 49 13.68 11.68 -50.57
CA PRO A 49 13.87 13.12 -50.76
C PRO A 49 12.61 13.93 -50.37
N THR A 50 12.86 15.13 -49.84
CA THR A 50 11.90 16.21 -49.63
C THR A 50 11.46 16.86 -50.94
N PRO A 51 10.17 17.20 -51.17
CA PRO A 51 9.77 17.98 -52.36
C PRO A 51 9.98 19.49 -52.14
N PRO A 52 10.17 20.26 -53.26
CA PRO A 52 10.58 21.65 -53.18
C PRO A 52 9.43 22.63 -52.97
N LEU A 53 9.74 23.75 -52.29
CA LEU A 53 8.91 24.93 -52.11
C LEU A 53 8.85 25.76 -53.38
N THR A 54 7.66 26.12 -53.84
CA THR A 54 7.43 27.17 -54.83
C THR A 54 6.91 28.45 -54.17
N PRO A 55 7.39 29.65 -54.57
CA PRO A 55 6.89 30.92 -54.08
C PRO A 55 5.73 31.45 -54.92
N GLY A 56 4.67 31.85 -54.27
CA GLY A 56 3.55 32.57 -54.87
C GLY A 56 3.28 33.85 -54.10
N ALA A 57 3.50 34.98 -54.76
CA ALA A 57 3.12 36.32 -54.31
C ALA A 57 1.62 36.58 -54.51
N GLY A 58 1.04 37.34 -53.63
CA GLY A 58 -0.34 37.82 -53.82
C GLY A 58 -0.86 38.60 -52.60
N ASP A 59 -0.77 39.89 -52.70
CA ASP A 59 -1.53 41.01 -52.14
C ASP A 59 -2.46 40.86 -50.88
N SER A 60 -2.21 41.78 -49.96
CA SER A 60 -3.10 42.19 -48.86
C SER A 60 -4.41 42.84 -49.36
N PRO A 61 -5.46 42.74 -48.55
CA PRO A 61 -5.94 43.99 -47.95
C PRO A 61 -6.18 43.92 -46.44
N ALA A 62 -6.02 45.07 -45.81
CA ALA A 62 -6.27 45.37 -44.41
C ALA A 62 -7.65 44.91 -43.93
N GLY A 63 -7.63 43.99 -42.96
CA GLY A 63 -8.80 43.51 -42.24
C GLY A 63 -8.62 43.78 -40.74
N THR A 64 -9.50 44.53 -40.18
CA THR A 64 -9.80 44.97 -38.85
C THR A 64 -9.29 44.00 -37.76
N LEU A 65 -8.49 44.54 -36.82
CA LEU A 65 -8.15 43.90 -35.55
C LEU A 65 -9.41 43.70 -34.72
N GLU A 66 -10.04 42.53 -34.84
CA GLU A 66 -10.98 42.07 -33.83
C GLU A 66 -10.18 41.69 -32.57
N ARG A 67 -10.43 42.48 -31.53
CA ARG A 67 -9.97 42.21 -30.18
C ARG A 67 -10.58 40.87 -29.78
N GLU A 68 -9.76 39.81 -29.76
CA GLU A 68 -10.13 38.56 -29.11
C GLU A 68 -10.40 38.87 -27.65
N THR A 69 -11.69 38.89 -27.31
CA THR A 69 -12.14 38.90 -25.91
C THR A 69 -11.68 37.59 -25.33
N ASN A 70 -10.66 37.70 -24.49
CA ASN A 70 -10.17 36.61 -23.67
C ASN A 70 -11.35 36.09 -22.82
N SER A 71 -12.04 35.08 -23.34
CA SER A 71 -13.10 34.38 -22.65
C SER A 71 -12.46 33.61 -21.49
N THR A 72 -12.37 34.23 -20.33
CA THR A 72 -12.04 33.57 -19.10
C THR A 72 -13.19 32.63 -18.74
N ARG A 73 -13.23 31.47 -19.37
CA ARG A 73 -14.02 30.35 -18.87
C ARG A 73 -13.58 30.11 -17.42
N PRO A 74 -14.52 30.18 -16.46
CA PRO A 74 -14.13 29.90 -15.07
C PRO A 74 -13.44 28.55 -15.02
N PRO A 75 -12.35 28.40 -14.24
CA PRO A 75 -11.63 27.13 -14.13
C PRO A 75 -12.64 26.06 -13.72
N THR A 76 -12.69 24.98 -14.49
CA THR A 76 -13.49 23.80 -14.13
C THR A 76 -13.07 23.41 -12.73
N PRO A 77 -13.99 23.21 -11.76
CA PRO A 77 -13.63 22.79 -10.42
C PRO A 77 -12.71 21.58 -10.51
N ALA A 78 -11.58 21.63 -9.82
CA ALA A 78 -10.61 20.52 -9.82
C ALA A 78 -11.36 19.23 -9.46
N ALA A 79 -11.28 18.22 -10.32
CA ALA A 79 -12.05 17.00 -10.16
C ALA A 79 -11.67 16.25 -8.87
N GLU A 80 -12.66 15.68 -8.21
CA GLU A 80 -12.49 14.71 -7.13
C GLU A 80 -11.70 13.50 -7.64
N ILE A 81 -10.82 12.93 -6.80
CA ILE A 81 -10.11 11.69 -7.08
C ILE A 81 -10.54 10.63 -6.08
N THR A 82 -10.84 9.43 -6.61
CA THR A 82 -11.21 8.26 -5.82
C THR A 82 -10.05 7.30 -5.69
N PHE A 83 -9.78 6.87 -4.45
CA PHE A 83 -8.81 5.84 -4.14
C PHE A 83 -9.53 4.58 -3.65
N ALA A 84 -9.04 3.39 -4.05
CA ALA A 84 -9.36 2.12 -3.42
C ALA A 84 -8.11 1.62 -2.70
N LEU A 85 -8.17 1.54 -1.39
CA LEU A 85 -7.06 1.17 -0.52
C LEU A 85 -7.32 -0.21 0.08
N VAL A 86 -6.31 -1.05 0.04
CA VAL A 86 -6.36 -2.38 0.65
C VAL A 86 -5.12 -2.63 1.49
N GLY A 87 -5.18 -3.67 2.33
CA GLY A 87 -4.10 -4.11 3.18
C GLY A 87 -3.01 -4.91 2.44
N ASP A 88 -2.44 -5.87 3.15
CA ASP A 88 -1.31 -6.67 2.68
C ASP A 88 -1.73 -7.65 1.57
N VAL A 89 -0.95 -7.67 0.49
CA VAL A 89 -1.13 -8.52 -0.69
C VAL A 89 0.10 -9.39 -0.86
N MET A 90 -0.06 -10.70 -0.68
CA MET A 90 0.94 -11.73 -0.94
C MET A 90 0.24 -12.93 -1.60
N LEU A 91 0.24 -12.96 -2.94
CA LEU A 91 -0.59 -13.88 -3.73
C LEU A 91 -0.08 -15.33 -3.77
N GLY A 92 0.96 -15.64 -2.99
CA GLY A 92 1.57 -16.96 -2.91
C GLY A 92 3.09 -16.87 -3.01
N SER A 93 3.77 -17.90 -2.53
CA SER A 93 5.23 -17.93 -2.47
C SER A 93 5.77 -19.23 -3.04
N THR A 94 6.89 -19.15 -3.76
CA THR A 94 7.68 -20.33 -4.19
C THR A 94 8.81 -20.64 -3.21
N PHE A 95 8.90 -19.93 -2.09
CA PHE A 95 9.89 -20.11 -1.04
C PHE A 95 9.20 -20.22 0.33
N PRO A 96 9.62 -21.15 1.21
CA PRO A 96 10.61 -22.20 0.95
C PRO A 96 10.13 -23.19 -0.13
N GLU A 97 11.05 -24.00 -0.65
CA GLU A 97 10.72 -25.04 -1.63
C GLU A 97 9.60 -25.97 -1.12
N GLY A 98 8.69 -26.37 -2.01
CA GLY A 98 7.50 -27.13 -1.67
C GLY A 98 6.28 -26.30 -1.27
N SER A 99 6.40 -24.97 -1.22
CA SER A 99 5.24 -24.08 -1.06
C SER A 99 4.28 -24.22 -2.23
N VAL A 100 2.96 -24.19 -1.92
CA VAL A 100 1.90 -24.34 -2.92
C VAL A 100 1.39 -22.96 -3.33
N LEU A 101 1.50 -22.67 -4.62
CA LEU A 101 0.92 -21.46 -5.21
C LEU A 101 -0.60 -21.61 -5.40
N PRO A 102 -1.35 -20.49 -5.42
CA PRO A 102 -2.74 -20.51 -5.78
C PRO A 102 -2.92 -20.94 -7.24
N PRO A 103 -4.08 -21.53 -7.61
CA PRO A 103 -4.39 -21.83 -8.98
C PRO A 103 -4.48 -20.55 -9.81
N ASP A 104 -4.39 -20.69 -11.14
CA ASP A 104 -4.61 -19.63 -12.13
C ASP A 104 -3.76 -18.38 -11.89
N GLU A 105 -2.51 -18.55 -11.43
CA GLU A 105 -1.60 -17.45 -11.12
C GLU A 105 -2.20 -16.44 -10.13
N GLY A 106 -3.04 -16.89 -9.21
CA GLY A 106 -3.68 -16.06 -8.21
C GLY A 106 -4.82 -15.16 -8.72
N ARG A 107 -5.21 -15.26 -9.99
CA ARG A 107 -6.31 -14.44 -10.55
C ARG A 107 -7.61 -14.60 -9.77
N GLY A 108 -7.96 -15.82 -9.36
CA GLY A 108 -9.13 -16.10 -8.56
C GLY A 108 -9.13 -15.43 -7.17
N LEU A 109 -7.96 -15.13 -6.60
CA LEU A 109 -7.86 -14.50 -5.29
C LEU A 109 -8.44 -13.07 -5.29
N LEU A 110 -8.22 -12.31 -6.35
CA LEU A 110 -8.63 -10.91 -6.44
C LEU A 110 -9.98 -10.70 -7.15
N ALA A 111 -10.56 -11.78 -7.74
CA ALA A 111 -11.74 -11.66 -8.59
C ALA A 111 -12.93 -10.97 -7.92
N ALA A 112 -13.19 -11.24 -6.63
CA ALA A 112 -14.29 -10.63 -5.90
C ALA A 112 -14.09 -9.13 -5.61
N ALA A 113 -12.84 -8.68 -5.51
CA ALA A 113 -12.49 -7.29 -5.24
C ALA A 113 -12.24 -6.46 -6.50
N ALA A 114 -11.89 -7.10 -7.63
CA ALA A 114 -11.52 -6.46 -8.88
C ALA A 114 -12.53 -5.40 -9.38
N PRO A 115 -13.85 -5.59 -9.30
CA PRO A 115 -14.80 -4.55 -9.69
C PRO A 115 -14.67 -3.25 -8.90
N LEU A 116 -14.40 -3.34 -7.59
CA LEU A 116 -14.21 -2.17 -6.73
C LEU A 116 -12.84 -1.50 -6.93
N LEU A 117 -11.79 -2.32 -7.11
CA LEU A 117 -10.45 -1.82 -7.40
C LEU A 117 -10.41 -1.07 -8.74
N SER A 118 -11.03 -1.65 -9.78
CA SER A 118 -11.07 -1.05 -11.12
C SER A 118 -12.00 0.16 -11.23
N ALA A 119 -12.99 0.31 -10.36
CA ALA A 119 -13.89 1.46 -10.35
C ALA A 119 -13.25 2.73 -9.78
N ALA A 120 -12.21 2.60 -8.98
CA ALA A 120 -11.49 3.73 -8.42
C ALA A 120 -10.50 4.33 -9.44
N ASP A 121 -10.23 5.62 -9.31
CA ASP A 121 -9.20 6.29 -10.14
C ASP A 121 -7.81 5.73 -9.84
N VAL A 122 -7.53 5.38 -8.57
CA VAL A 122 -6.27 4.78 -8.13
C VAL A 122 -6.53 3.70 -7.09
N ALA A 123 -6.27 2.43 -7.43
CA ALA A 123 -6.23 1.34 -6.45
C ALA A 123 -4.79 1.10 -5.98
N VAL A 124 -4.61 0.98 -4.65
CA VAL A 124 -3.31 0.81 -3.99
C VAL A 124 -3.41 -0.24 -2.89
N GLY A 125 -2.35 -1.04 -2.73
CA GLY A 125 -2.15 -1.97 -1.62
C GLY A 125 -0.67 -2.08 -1.26
N ASN A 126 -0.35 -2.89 -0.24
CA ASN A 126 1.02 -3.24 0.10
C ASN A 126 1.38 -4.61 -0.48
N LEU A 127 2.36 -4.66 -1.39
CA LEU A 127 2.91 -5.91 -1.92
C LEU A 127 3.93 -6.46 -0.92
N GLU A 128 3.49 -7.39 -0.09
CA GLU A 128 4.28 -7.89 1.02
C GLU A 128 5.15 -9.08 0.62
N GLY A 129 6.28 -8.75 0.02
CA GLY A 129 7.31 -9.68 -0.43
C GLY A 129 7.79 -9.39 -1.84
N PRO A 130 9.01 -9.84 -2.19
CA PRO A 130 9.56 -9.63 -3.51
C PRO A 130 8.97 -10.57 -4.56
N MET A 131 8.96 -10.07 -5.79
CA MET A 131 8.69 -10.85 -7.00
C MET A 131 10.00 -11.16 -7.71
N LEU A 132 10.38 -12.45 -7.77
CA LEU A 132 11.54 -12.88 -8.55
C LEU A 132 11.49 -14.37 -8.87
N GLU A 133 12.21 -14.77 -9.92
CA GLU A 133 12.37 -16.17 -10.29
C GLU A 133 13.66 -16.74 -9.70
N GLY A 134 13.53 -17.72 -8.80
CA GLY A 134 14.70 -18.37 -8.17
C GLY A 134 15.38 -17.53 -7.09
N GLY A 135 16.68 -17.79 -6.89
CA GLY A 135 17.48 -17.11 -5.85
C GLY A 135 17.39 -17.76 -4.47
N THR A 136 18.32 -17.36 -3.59
CA THR A 136 18.41 -17.84 -2.22
C THR A 136 18.18 -16.70 -1.23
N SER A 137 17.53 -17.00 -0.11
CA SER A 137 17.35 -16.06 1.00
C SER A 137 18.15 -16.52 2.21
N THR A 138 18.85 -15.59 2.84
CA THR A 138 19.55 -15.83 4.12
C THR A 138 18.79 -15.24 5.30
N LYS A 139 17.69 -14.55 5.08
CA LYS A 139 16.91 -13.85 6.12
C LYS A 139 16.59 -14.76 7.32
N CYS A 140 16.11 -15.96 7.06
CA CYS A 140 15.69 -16.90 8.11
C CYS A 140 16.74 -17.96 8.49
N ALA A 141 17.97 -17.86 7.98
CA ALA A 141 19.00 -18.91 8.16
C ALA A 141 19.35 -19.23 9.62
N ARG A 142 19.13 -18.27 10.54
CA ARG A 142 19.42 -18.44 11.98
C ARG A 142 18.17 -18.43 12.85
N ALA A 143 16.98 -18.34 12.25
CA ALA A 143 15.74 -18.27 12.99
C ALA A 143 15.25 -19.68 13.37
N LYS A 144 14.50 -19.76 14.48
CA LYS A 144 13.77 -20.98 14.81
C LYS A 144 12.64 -21.19 13.80
N PRO A 145 12.33 -22.45 13.44
CA PRO A 145 11.19 -22.75 12.56
C PRO A 145 9.90 -22.10 13.07
N GLY A 146 9.16 -21.43 12.17
CA GLY A 146 7.89 -20.75 12.50
C GLY A 146 8.05 -19.35 13.13
N HIS A 147 9.27 -18.83 13.32
CA HIS A 147 9.51 -17.49 13.86
C HIS A 147 10.07 -16.50 12.84
N CYS A 148 10.28 -16.90 11.61
CA CYS A 148 10.73 -16.05 10.52
C CYS A 148 10.18 -16.57 9.21
N TYR A 149 9.77 -15.66 8.35
CA TYR A 149 9.23 -15.95 7.04
C TYR A 149 10.00 -15.15 5.98
N ALA A 150 10.17 -15.77 4.83
CA ALA A 150 10.66 -15.11 3.62
C ALA A 150 9.76 -15.54 2.46
N PHE A 151 9.40 -14.59 1.60
CA PHE A 151 8.48 -14.81 0.48
C PHE A 151 9.17 -14.57 -0.85
N ARG A 152 8.76 -15.34 -1.85
CA ARG A 152 9.20 -15.21 -3.24
C ARG A 152 8.02 -15.42 -4.16
N MET A 153 7.40 -14.35 -4.61
CA MET A 153 6.29 -14.41 -5.54
C MET A 153 6.79 -14.54 -6.98
N PRO A 154 6.10 -15.29 -7.85
CA PRO A 154 6.37 -15.27 -9.29
C PRO A 154 6.23 -13.85 -9.88
N THR A 155 7.11 -13.46 -10.79
CA THR A 155 7.07 -12.15 -11.45
C THR A 155 5.80 -11.95 -12.28
N ALA A 156 5.21 -13.04 -12.82
CA ALA A 156 3.93 -13.02 -13.53
C ALA A 156 2.76 -12.44 -12.72
N TYR A 157 2.84 -12.45 -11.38
CA TYR A 157 1.78 -11.91 -10.52
C TYR A 157 1.62 -10.39 -10.61
N ALA A 158 2.62 -9.66 -11.13
CA ALA A 158 2.47 -8.25 -11.45
C ALA A 158 1.34 -8.00 -12.47
N ALA A 159 1.23 -8.85 -13.50
CA ALA A 159 0.12 -8.79 -14.45
C ALA A 159 -1.23 -9.11 -13.81
N THR A 160 -1.27 -10.05 -12.85
CA THR A 160 -2.49 -10.35 -12.06
C THR A 160 -2.93 -9.14 -11.23
N LEU A 161 -2.01 -8.42 -10.58
CA LEU A 161 -2.32 -7.18 -9.86
C LEU A 161 -2.89 -6.12 -10.80
N ARG A 162 -2.26 -5.92 -11.96
CA ARG A 162 -2.72 -4.95 -12.95
C ARG A 162 -4.11 -5.29 -13.47
N ALA A 163 -4.36 -6.55 -13.79
CA ALA A 163 -5.66 -7.03 -14.24
C ALA A 163 -6.78 -6.88 -13.21
N ALA A 164 -6.45 -6.99 -11.92
CA ALA A 164 -7.38 -6.74 -10.82
C ALA A 164 -7.71 -5.24 -10.61
N GLY A 165 -6.98 -4.33 -11.26
CA GLY A 165 -7.22 -2.89 -11.19
C GLY A 165 -6.19 -2.09 -10.40
N PHE A 166 -5.18 -2.71 -9.79
CA PHE A 166 -4.14 -1.97 -9.09
C PHE A 166 -3.37 -1.06 -10.05
N ARG A 167 -3.20 0.20 -9.65
CA ARG A 167 -2.43 1.20 -10.38
C ARG A 167 -1.11 1.55 -9.70
N ALA A 168 -1.02 1.32 -8.39
CA ALA A 168 0.21 1.50 -7.64
C ALA A 168 0.31 0.47 -6.50
N MET A 169 1.53 0.12 -6.10
CA MET A 169 1.81 -0.73 -4.94
C MET A 169 2.87 -0.08 -4.04
N SER A 170 2.63 -0.12 -2.72
CA SER A 170 3.71 0.00 -1.75
C SER A 170 4.54 -1.28 -1.82
N VAL A 171 5.86 -1.14 -1.90
CA VAL A 171 6.83 -2.25 -1.78
C VAL A 171 7.78 -2.02 -0.60
N ALA A 172 7.43 -1.06 0.30
CA ALA A 172 8.13 -0.82 1.55
C ALA A 172 7.46 -1.63 2.67
N ASN A 173 8.10 -2.70 3.11
CA ASN A 173 7.65 -3.57 4.20
C ASN A 173 8.81 -4.41 4.75
N ASN A 174 8.57 -5.18 5.81
CA ASN A 174 9.56 -6.05 6.44
C ASN A 174 10.01 -7.24 5.57
N HIS A 175 9.34 -7.48 4.43
CA HIS A 175 9.68 -8.51 3.44
C HIS A 175 10.38 -7.94 2.20
N ALA A 176 10.53 -6.63 2.07
CA ALA A 176 11.21 -6.00 0.93
C ALA A 176 12.67 -6.49 0.75
N GLY A 177 13.31 -6.88 1.85
CA GLY A 177 14.69 -7.37 1.89
C GLY A 177 14.86 -8.89 1.82
N ASP A 178 13.81 -9.69 1.68
CA ASP A 178 13.86 -11.15 1.77
C ASP A 178 14.87 -11.79 0.81
N PHE A 179 15.07 -11.22 -0.36
CA PHE A 179 16.05 -11.62 -1.37
C PHE A 179 17.03 -10.49 -1.73
N GLY A 180 17.26 -9.57 -0.79
CA GLY A 180 18.23 -8.47 -0.94
C GLY A 180 17.92 -7.55 -2.12
N ALA A 181 18.96 -6.91 -2.66
CA ALA A 181 18.84 -5.96 -3.78
C ALA A 181 18.30 -6.62 -5.07
N ALA A 182 18.63 -7.88 -5.31
CA ALA A 182 18.15 -8.61 -6.48
C ALA A 182 16.62 -8.79 -6.44
N GLY A 183 16.07 -9.14 -5.27
CA GLY A 183 14.61 -9.25 -5.08
C GLY A 183 13.91 -7.91 -5.30
N ARG A 184 14.44 -6.82 -4.74
CA ARG A 184 13.86 -5.47 -4.93
C ARG A 184 13.90 -5.03 -6.39
N ALA A 185 15.04 -5.21 -7.06
CA ALA A 185 15.18 -4.84 -8.47
C ALA A 185 14.23 -5.64 -9.38
N SER A 186 14.14 -6.96 -9.15
CA SER A 186 13.22 -7.83 -9.91
C SER A 186 11.75 -7.44 -9.67
N THR A 187 11.37 -7.11 -8.44
CA THR A 187 10.01 -6.67 -8.10
C THR A 187 9.64 -5.40 -8.86
N ARG A 188 10.51 -4.39 -8.84
CA ARG A 188 10.27 -3.13 -9.56
C ARG A 188 10.15 -3.37 -11.06
N ALA A 189 11.08 -4.13 -11.64
CA ALA A 189 11.03 -4.46 -13.07
C ALA A 189 9.74 -5.19 -13.47
N ALA A 190 9.25 -6.11 -12.64
CA ALA A 190 7.99 -6.81 -12.89
C ALA A 190 6.77 -5.88 -12.83
N LEU A 191 6.72 -4.99 -11.83
CA LEU A 191 5.64 -4.00 -11.69
C LEU A 191 5.67 -2.98 -12.84
N ASP A 192 6.85 -2.47 -13.22
CA ASP A 192 7.03 -1.57 -14.37
C ASP A 192 6.54 -2.21 -15.67
N ALA A 193 6.95 -3.46 -15.92
CA ALA A 193 6.52 -4.21 -17.10
C ALA A 193 4.99 -4.42 -17.16
N ALA A 194 4.34 -4.53 -16.00
CA ALA A 194 2.89 -4.63 -15.90
C ALA A 194 2.17 -3.27 -15.90
N GLY A 195 2.90 -2.15 -15.89
CA GLY A 195 2.31 -0.81 -15.79
C GLY A 195 1.68 -0.53 -14.43
N VAL A 196 2.24 -1.07 -13.36
CA VAL A 196 1.87 -0.80 -11.97
C VAL A 196 2.98 0.06 -11.35
N ALA A 197 2.65 1.31 -11.00
CA ALA A 197 3.59 2.19 -10.33
C ALA A 197 3.93 1.65 -8.92
N HIS A 198 5.08 2.02 -8.38
CA HIS A 198 5.51 1.50 -7.08
C HIS A 198 6.29 2.55 -6.27
N SER A 199 6.39 2.31 -4.98
CA SER A 199 7.25 3.07 -4.09
C SER A 199 7.77 2.16 -2.96
N GLY A 200 9.06 2.24 -2.66
CA GLY A 200 9.68 1.43 -1.61
C GLY A 200 11.03 1.93 -1.15
N GLU A 201 12.04 1.95 -2.03
CA GLU A 201 13.39 2.42 -1.70
C GLU A 201 13.44 3.97 -1.64
N PRO A 202 14.44 4.57 -0.97
CA PRO A 202 14.64 6.01 -0.99
C PRO A 202 14.76 6.55 -2.44
N GLY A 203 13.93 7.56 -2.76
CA GLY A 203 13.87 8.12 -4.11
C GLY A 203 12.89 7.40 -5.06
N ASP A 204 12.41 6.22 -4.71
CA ASP A 204 11.39 5.47 -5.46
C ASP A 204 9.99 6.01 -5.09
N VAL A 205 9.34 6.68 -6.03
CA VAL A 205 8.05 7.36 -5.85
C VAL A 205 7.12 6.99 -7.00
N ALA A 206 5.97 6.42 -6.70
CA ALA A 206 4.93 6.20 -7.69
C ALA A 206 4.31 7.54 -8.12
N ARG A 207 4.47 7.90 -9.40
CA ARG A 207 3.94 9.13 -9.99
C ARG A 207 2.85 8.79 -10.99
N LEU A 208 1.67 9.35 -10.76
CA LEU A 208 0.49 9.10 -11.57
C LEU A 208 -0.10 10.43 -12.04
N GLU A 209 -0.60 10.45 -13.26
CA GLU A 209 -1.50 11.50 -13.73
C GLU A 209 -2.93 10.95 -13.69
N VAL A 210 -3.79 11.62 -12.94
CA VAL A 210 -5.16 11.21 -12.67
C VAL A 210 -6.09 12.38 -12.86
N ARG A 211 -6.97 12.34 -13.86
CA ARG A 211 -7.90 13.43 -14.20
C ARG A 211 -7.20 14.79 -14.35
N GLY A 212 -6.00 14.79 -14.95
CA GLY A 212 -5.18 15.98 -15.14
C GLY A 212 -4.49 16.49 -13.87
N ARG A 213 -4.44 15.69 -12.79
CA ARG A 213 -3.75 16.00 -11.54
C ARG A 213 -2.57 15.09 -11.31
N LYS A 214 -1.49 15.64 -10.79
CA LYS A 214 -0.28 14.90 -10.41
C LYS A 214 -0.46 14.30 -9.02
N VAL A 215 -0.48 12.98 -8.95
CA VAL A 215 -0.55 12.21 -7.70
C VAL A 215 0.81 11.55 -7.46
N ALA A 216 1.39 11.77 -6.29
CA ALA A 216 2.61 11.09 -5.84
C ALA A 216 2.27 10.16 -4.68
N LEU A 217 2.61 8.87 -4.79
CA LEU A 217 2.58 7.92 -3.68
C LEU A 217 4.01 7.66 -3.22
N VAL A 218 4.26 7.81 -1.92
CA VAL A 218 5.53 7.47 -1.29
C VAL A 218 5.29 6.51 -0.13
N ALA A 219 6.13 5.47 -0.05
CA ALA A 219 6.01 4.42 0.95
C ALA A 219 7.18 4.43 1.95
N PHE A 220 6.86 4.07 3.20
CA PHE A 220 7.78 4.03 4.32
C PHE A 220 7.66 2.70 5.07
N ALA A 221 8.75 2.22 5.66
CA ALA A 221 8.72 1.06 6.55
C ALA A 221 9.80 1.17 7.63
N THR A 222 9.93 0.13 8.45
CA THR A 222 11.00 0.03 9.45
C THR A 222 12.19 -0.80 8.96
N SER A 223 12.15 -1.30 7.71
CA SER A 223 13.17 -2.16 7.13
C SER A 223 14.33 -1.38 6.52
N GLU A 224 15.49 -2.02 6.47
CA GLU A 224 16.62 -1.51 5.69
C GLU A 224 16.25 -1.36 4.20
N ALA A 225 16.87 -0.40 3.53
CA ALA A 225 16.63 -0.06 2.13
C ALA A 225 15.22 0.47 1.80
N THR A 226 14.42 0.85 2.79
CA THR A 226 13.17 1.60 2.60
C THR A 226 13.31 3.02 3.17
N ASN A 227 12.39 3.93 2.83
CA ASN A 227 12.27 5.17 3.61
C ASN A 227 11.89 4.80 5.05
N ASP A 228 12.70 5.21 6.03
CA ASP A 228 12.47 4.84 7.43
C ASP A 228 11.38 5.71 8.07
N LEU A 229 10.28 5.09 8.49
CA LEU A 229 9.18 5.80 9.17
C LEU A 229 9.55 6.31 10.58
N ARG A 230 10.66 5.80 11.16
CA ARG A 230 11.15 6.21 12.49
C ARG A 230 11.97 7.50 12.43
N ASP A 231 12.56 7.84 11.28
CA ASP A 231 13.21 9.15 11.05
C ASP A 231 12.19 10.17 10.56
N LEU A 232 11.43 10.75 11.51
CA LEU A 232 10.38 11.72 11.20
C LEU A 232 10.93 12.94 10.44
N ALA A 233 12.18 13.36 10.71
CA ALA A 233 12.77 14.52 10.07
C ALA A 233 13.09 14.24 8.59
N ALA A 234 13.64 13.07 8.27
CA ALA A 234 13.86 12.66 6.89
C ALA A 234 12.52 12.43 6.16
N ALA A 235 11.56 11.76 6.80
CA ALA A 235 10.24 11.50 6.22
C ALA A 235 9.50 12.80 5.87
N ARG A 236 9.51 13.80 6.77
CA ARG A 236 8.95 15.14 6.49
C ARG A 236 9.57 15.78 5.27
N ARG A 237 10.92 15.82 5.18
CA ARG A 237 11.61 16.40 4.00
C ARG A 237 11.20 15.74 2.69
N VAL A 238 11.02 14.41 2.68
CA VAL A 238 10.55 13.68 1.50
C VAL A 238 9.16 14.16 1.09
N VAL A 239 8.22 14.21 2.03
CA VAL A 239 6.82 14.60 1.76
C VAL A 239 6.73 16.07 1.37
N GLU A 240 7.43 16.98 2.06
CA GLU A 240 7.51 18.41 1.73
C GLU A 240 8.03 18.63 0.29
N GLY A 241 9.09 17.91 -0.08
CA GLY A 241 9.63 17.95 -1.44
C GLY A 241 8.65 17.47 -2.51
N LEU A 242 7.84 16.44 -2.20
CA LEU A 242 6.81 15.94 -3.11
C LEU A 242 5.61 16.90 -3.20
N ALA A 243 5.19 17.49 -2.10
CA ALA A 243 4.07 18.44 -2.03
C ALA A 243 4.35 19.73 -2.82
N ALA A 244 5.61 20.10 -3.01
CA ALA A 244 5.98 21.23 -3.85
C ALA A 244 5.74 21.00 -5.36
N GLY A 245 5.59 19.77 -5.81
CA GLY A 245 5.49 19.41 -7.24
C GLY A 245 4.30 18.53 -7.62
N ALA A 246 3.54 18.01 -6.65
CA ALA A 246 2.36 17.19 -6.86
C ALA A 246 1.11 17.87 -6.34
N ASP A 247 -0.05 17.61 -6.97
CA ASP A 247 -1.34 18.10 -6.51
C ASP A 247 -1.87 17.34 -5.30
N LEU A 248 -1.49 16.06 -5.20
CA LEU A 248 -1.79 15.18 -4.07
C LEU A 248 -0.57 14.33 -3.73
N VAL A 249 -0.20 14.29 -2.46
CA VAL A 249 0.76 13.32 -1.92
C VAL A 249 0.01 12.30 -1.07
N VAL A 250 0.16 11.03 -1.39
CA VAL A 250 -0.38 9.90 -0.63
C VAL A 250 0.79 9.19 0.04
N VAL A 251 0.68 8.96 1.33
CA VAL A 251 1.70 8.26 2.11
C VAL A 251 1.17 6.88 2.50
N SER A 252 1.95 5.85 2.16
CA SER A 252 1.76 4.49 2.65
C SER A 252 2.84 4.17 3.68
N PHE A 253 2.51 3.40 4.73
CA PHE A 253 3.52 2.93 5.67
C PHE A 253 3.28 1.48 6.10
N HIS A 254 4.38 0.79 6.47
CA HIS A 254 4.34 -0.56 7.04
C HIS A 254 5.10 -0.57 8.37
N GLY A 255 4.36 -0.64 9.48
CA GLY A 255 4.89 -0.57 10.84
C GLY A 255 3.86 -0.96 11.89
N GLY A 256 4.22 -0.80 13.17
CA GLY A 256 3.39 -1.21 14.30
C GLY A 256 3.55 -2.67 14.69
N ALA A 257 3.14 -3.03 15.90
CA ALA A 257 3.17 -4.39 16.43
C ALA A 257 2.09 -5.26 15.76
N GLU A 258 2.36 -6.57 15.64
CA GLU A 258 1.59 -7.49 14.80
C GLU A 258 0.61 -8.36 15.59
N GLY A 259 -0.50 -8.72 14.94
CA GLY A 259 -1.44 -9.73 15.38
C GLY A 259 -2.64 -9.25 16.17
N ALA A 260 -3.49 -10.19 16.55
CA ALA A 260 -4.82 -9.95 17.13
C ALA A 260 -4.81 -9.15 18.45
N ALA A 261 -3.71 -9.17 19.20
CA ALA A 261 -3.55 -8.41 20.43
C ALA A 261 -3.22 -6.93 20.20
N HIS A 262 -2.86 -6.54 18.98
CA HIS A 262 -2.35 -5.22 18.63
C HIS A 262 -3.27 -4.44 17.70
N GLN A 263 -4.59 -4.54 17.89
CA GLN A 263 -5.58 -3.83 17.06
C GLN A 263 -5.70 -2.34 17.38
N HIS A 264 -5.37 -1.93 18.61
CA HIS A 264 -5.36 -0.52 19.00
C HIS A 264 -4.10 0.18 18.54
N VAL A 265 -4.21 1.48 18.29
CA VAL A 265 -3.10 2.37 17.98
C VAL A 265 -2.67 3.07 19.26
N PRO A 266 -1.57 2.67 19.90
CA PRO A 266 -1.12 3.30 21.14
C PRO A 266 -0.62 4.73 20.91
N GLU A 267 -0.47 5.47 21.98
CA GLU A 267 0.38 6.67 21.99
C GLU A 267 1.84 6.26 22.19
N GLY A 268 2.73 6.80 21.34
CA GLY A 268 4.17 6.54 21.40
C GLY A 268 4.62 5.33 20.57
N PRO A 269 5.92 5.00 20.66
CA PRO A 269 6.55 3.99 19.81
C PRO A 269 6.09 2.58 20.16
N GLU A 270 5.93 1.76 19.13
CA GLU A 270 5.62 0.34 19.24
C GLU A 270 6.90 -0.51 19.05
N GLU A 271 6.90 -1.67 19.70
CA GLU A 271 7.93 -2.71 19.56
C GLU A 271 7.25 -4.06 19.35
N PHE A 272 7.86 -4.92 18.53
CA PHE A 272 7.40 -6.28 18.32
C PHE A 272 8.59 -7.23 18.19
N TYR A 273 8.67 -8.23 19.05
CA TYR A 273 9.81 -9.19 19.15
C TYR A 273 11.19 -8.51 19.26
N GLY A 274 11.28 -7.37 19.95
CA GLY A 274 12.53 -6.63 20.13
C GLY A 274 12.88 -5.73 18.93
N GLU A 275 12.02 -5.64 17.92
CA GLU A 275 12.18 -4.73 16.78
C GLU A 275 11.38 -3.45 16.99
N PRO A 276 12.01 -2.25 16.90
CA PRO A 276 11.30 -0.98 16.91
C PRO A 276 10.39 -0.86 15.68
N ARG A 277 9.07 -0.73 15.90
CA ARG A 277 8.04 -0.72 14.85
C ARG A 277 7.47 0.68 14.57
N GLY A 278 8.02 1.71 15.21
CA GLY A 278 7.69 3.12 14.99
C GLY A 278 6.61 3.67 15.91
N ASP A 279 6.52 5.00 15.98
CA ASP A 279 5.40 5.75 16.55
C ASP A 279 4.47 6.14 15.41
N LEU A 280 3.41 5.36 15.20
CA LEU A 280 2.57 5.50 14.02
C LEU A 280 1.71 6.76 14.05
N ARG A 281 1.28 7.23 15.26
CA ARG A 281 0.54 8.49 15.39
C ARG A 281 1.43 9.69 15.07
N ALA A 282 2.60 9.76 15.69
CA ALA A 282 3.54 10.83 15.44
C ALA A 282 3.96 10.86 13.97
N PHE A 283 4.22 9.69 13.36
CA PHE A 283 4.54 9.58 11.94
C PHE A 283 3.39 10.10 11.06
N ALA A 284 2.17 9.60 11.23
CA ALA A 284 1.04 9.97 10.38
C ALA A 284 0.73 11.48 10.46
N HIS A 285 0.73 12.04 11.68
CA HIS A 285 0.54 13.47 11.88
C HIS A 285 1.66 14.29 11.23
N ALA A 286 2.92 13.86 11.37
CA ALA A 286 4.07 14.52 10.75
C ALA A 286 3.97 14.51 9.21
N MET A 287 3.45 13.44 8.61
CA MET A 287 3.26 13.37 7.15
C MET A 287 2.15 14.32 6.68
N ILE A 288 1.02 14.37 7.39
CA ILE A 288 -0.05 15.33 7.09
C ILE A 288 0.46 16.77 7.22
N ASP A 289 1.21 17.07 8.29
CA ASP A 289 1.80 18.39 8.51
C ASP A 289 2.81 18.78 7.43
N ALA A 290 3.49 17.81 6.83
CA ALA A 290 4.39 17.99 5.69
C ALA A 290 3.67 18.13 4.34
N GLY A 291 2.34 18.00 4.29
CA GLY A 291 1.54 18.20 3.08
C GLY A 291 0.91 16.93 2.47
N ALA A 292 0.97 15.79 3.16
CA ALA A 292 0.25 14.59 2.70
C ALA A 292 -1.26 14.83 2.70
N ALA A 293 -1.94 14.38 1.65
CA ALA A 293 -3.38 14.43 1.50
C ALA A 293 -4.10 13.23 2.12
N LEU A 294 -3.38 12.12 2.27
CA LEU A 294 -3.88 10.84 2.74
C LEU A 294 -2.73 10.03 3.30
N VAL A 295 -2.93 9.40 4.46
CA VAL A 295 -1.98 8.45 5.05
C VAL A 295 -2.70 7.14 5.31
N PHE A 296 -2.12 6.00 4.89
CA PHE A 296 -2.68 4.69 5.19
C PHE A 296 -1.58 3.68 5.47
N GLY A 297 -1.87 2.72 6.36
CA GLY A 297 -0.88 1.84 6.93
C GLY A 297 -1.16 0.35 6.76
N HIS A 298 -0.08 -0.39 6.97
CA HIS A 298 0.03 -1.85 6.94
C HIS A 298 0.99 -2.33 8.04
N GLY A 299 1.13 -3.63 8.21
CA GLY A 299 2.12 -4.25 9.10
C GLY A 299 1.55 -4.98 10.30
N PRO A 300 0.51 -4.47 10.99
CA PRO A 300 -0.10 -5.19 12.11
C PRO A 300 -0.83 -6.48 11.71
N HIS A 301 -1.09 -6.72 10.44
CA HIS A 301 -1.89 -7.84 9.90
C HIS A 301 -3.31 -7.92 10.46
N VAL A 302 -3.76 -6.86 11.10
CA VAL A 302 -5.13 -6.64 11.60
C VAL A 302 -5.57 -5.23 11.25
N ALA A 303 -6.86 -5.03 11.04
CA ALA A 303 -7.41 -3.70 10.82
C ALA A 303 -7.30 -2.87 12.11
N ARG A 304 -6.87 -1.60 11.99
CA ARG A 304 -6.77 -0.61 13.07
C ARG A 304 -7.63 0.60 12.79
N GLY A 305 -7.91 1.39 13.83
CA GLY A 305 -8.74 2.59 13.75
C GLY A 305 -8.29 3.62 12.74
N MET A 306 -9.19 4.58 12.46
CA MET A 306 -9.01 5.68 11.52
C MET A 306 -9.40 7.01 12.16
N GLU A 307 -8.70 8.08 11.82
CA GLU A 307 -9.02 9.44 12.28
C GLU A 307 -9.02 10.46 11.14
N ILE A 308 -9.56 11.64 11.43
CA ILE A 308 -9.40 12.85 10.62
C ILE A 308 -8.47 13.79 11.35
N TYR A 309 -7.27 13.93 10.83
CA TYR A 309 -6.30 14.90 11.31
C TYR A 309 -6.17 16.07 10.32
N ARG A 310 -6.45 17.30 10.77
CA ARG A 310 -6.43 18.52 9.92
C ARG A 310 -7.21 18.36 8.60
N GLY A 311 -8.36 17.71 8.65
CA GLY A 311 -9.22 17.47 7.48
C GLY A 311 -8.71 16.41 6.50
N ARG A 312 -7.72 15.62 6.89
CA ARG A 312 -7.13 14.51 6.11
C ARG A 312 -7.41 13.18 6.79
N LEU A 313 -7.63 12.16 6.00
CA LEU A 313 -7.82 10.80 6.52
C LEU A 313 -6.47 10.16 6.86
N VAL A 314 -6.40 9.54 8.04
CA VAL A 314 -5.37 8.59 8.44
C VAL A 314 -6.05 7.25 8.70
N ALA A 315 -5.65 6.19 7.98
CA ALA A 315 -6.04 4.81 8.23
C ALA A 315 -4.82 4.02 8.73
N TYR A 316 -4.80 3.62 10.00
CA TYR A 316 -3.58 3.13 10.63
C TYR A 316 -3.18 1.70 10.24
N SER A 317 -4.12 0.86 9.86
CA SER A 317 -3.85 -0.43 9.23
C SER A 317 -5.10 -0.97 8.55
N LEU A 318 -4.92 -1.47 7.32
CA LEU A 318 -5.96 -2.17 6.58
C LEU A 318 -5.82 -3.71 6.69
N GLY A 319 -4.92 -4.21 7.56
CA GLY A 319 -4.74 -5.64 7.83
C GLY A 319 -4.30 -6.45 6.61
N ASN A 320 -4.58 -7.75 6.64
CA ASN A 320 -4.38 -8.64 5.50
C ASN A 320 -5.51 -8.46 4.49
N PHE A 321 -5.20 -8.36 3.19
CA PHE A 321 -6.25 -8.27 2.17
C PHE A 321 -6.30 -9.48 1.25
N ALA A 322 -5.22 -9.80 0.56
CA ALA A 322 -5.17 -10.92 -0.37
C ALA A 322 -3.89 -11.72 -0.11
N THR A 323 -3.92 -12.57 0.89
CA THR A 323 -2.76 -13.37 1.31
C THR A 323 -3.04 -14.86 1.08
N TRP A 324 -2.00 -15.62 0.69
CA TRP A 324 -2.09 -17.04 0.42
C TRP A 324 -1.09 -17.85 1.24
N GLY A 325 -1.51 -18.99 1.73
CA GLY A 325 -0.59 -19.95 2.38
C GLY A 325 -0.37 -19.68 3.87
N SER A 326 0.82 -19.26 4.26
CA SER A 326 1.27 -19.26 5.66
C SER A 326 0.72 -18.17 6.57
N PHE A 327 -0.01 -17.19 6.04
CA PHE A 327 -0.60 -16.12 6.85
C PHE A 327 -1.60 -16.65 7.87
N ASN A 328 -1.60 -16.05 9.06
CA ASN A 328 -2.65 -16.28 10.05
C ASN A 328 -3.95 -15.58 9.58
N LEU A 329 -5.00 -16.35 9.37
CA LEU A 329 -6.33 -15.87 8.96
C LEU A 329 -7.40 -16.25 10.01
N GLN A 330 -7.04 -16.22 11.30
CA GLN A 330 -7.97 -16.47 12.38
C GLN A 330 -8.41 -15.16 13.07
N GLY A 331 -9.68 -15.08 13.44
CA GLY A 331 -10.24 -13.92 14.13
C GLY A 331 -9.99 -12.60 13.40
N PRO A 332 -9.47 -11.57 14.08
CA PRO A 332 -9.23 -10.25 13.46
C PRO A 332 -8.27 -10.27 12.27
N ASN A 333 -7.34 -11.23 12.19
CA ASN A 333 -6.41 -11.37 11.08
C ASN A 333 -7.07 -11.79 9.76
N ALA A 334 -8.31 -12.31 9.84
CA ALA A 334 -9.10 -12.67 8.67
C ALA A 334 -9.88 -11.49 8.06
N LEU A 335 -10.02 -10.39 8.80
CA LEU A 335 -10.78 -9.21 8.34
C LEU A 335 -9.98 -8.45 7.29
N ALA A 336 -10.59 -8.27 6.11
CA ALA A 336 -9.94 -7.75 4.91
C ALA A 336 -10.72 -6.55 4.35
N PRO A 337 -10.63 -5.35 4.95
CA PRO A 337 -11.34 -4.19 4.44
C PRO A 337 -10.80 -3.73 3.10
N LEU A 338 -11.68 -3.35 2.17
CA LEU A 338 -11.36 -2.48 1.04
C LEU A 338 -11.96 -1.12 1.35
N LEU A 339 -11.13 -0.10 1.47
CA LEU A 339 -11.54 1.25 1.80
C LEU A 339 -11.53 2.13 0.54
N THR A 340 -12.71 2.57 0.07
CA THR A 340 -12.78 3.61 -0.95
C THR A 340 -12.77 4.98 -0.28
N VAL A 341 -11.99 5.93 -0.83
CA VAL A 341 -11.80 7.28 -0.29
C VAL A 341 -11.96 8.28 -1.42
N ARG A 342 -12.68 9.37 -1.17
CA ARG A 342 -12.83 10.50 -2.11
C ARG A 342 -12.08 11.70 -1.56
N LEU A 343 -11.16 12.21 -2.36
CA LEU A 343 -10.40 13.42 -2.04
C LEU A 343 -10.77 14.56 -2.98
N GLY A 344 -11.06 15.70 -2.41
CA GLY A 344 -11.34 16.94 -3.13
C GLY A 344 -10.06 17.68 -3.54
N PRO A 345 -10.23 18.89 -4.08
CA PRO A 345 -9.14 19.81 -4.36
C PRO A 345 -8.26 20.03 -3.11
N GLY A 346 -6.95 20.09 -3.32
CA GLY A 346 -5.99 20.23 -2.23
C GLY A 346 -5.97 19.06 -1.22
N GLY A 347 -6.62 17.91 -1.53
CA GLY A 347 -6.57 16.69 -0.73
C GLY A 347 -7.53 16.64 0.46
N ALA A 348 -8.55 17.49 0.52
CA ALA A 348 -9.58 17.41 1.57
C ALA A 348 -10.32 16.07 1.51
N PHE A 349 -10.49 15.43 2.66
CA PHE A 349 -11.30 14.22 2.76
C PHE A 349 -12.79 14.57 2.57
N LEU A 350 -13.42 13.98 1.57
CA LEU A 350 -14.83 14.21 1.23
C LEU A 350 -15.75 13.06 1.70
N GLY A 351 -15.18 11.95 2.11
CA GLY A 351 -15.89 10.76 2.52
C GLY A 351 -15.31 9.50 1.91
N GLY A 352 -15.84 8.35 2.34
CA GLY A 352 -15.39 7.05 1.87
C GLY A 352 -16.39 5.95 2.17
N ARG A 353 -15.99 4.70 1.89
CA ARG A 353 -16.77 3.52 2.24
C ARG A 353 -15.85 2.34 2.54
N ILE A 354 -16.13 1.63 3.63
CA ILE A 354 -15.54 0.34 3.94
C ILE A 354 -16.41 -0.73 3.27
N HIS A 355 -15.82 -1.47 2.33
CA HIS A 355 -16.41 -2.68 1.77
C HIS A 355 -15.90 -3.86 2.57
N ALA A 356 -16.81 -4.61 3.17
CA ALA A 356 -16.46 -5.72 4.04
C ALA A 356 -16.07 -6.96 3.23
N PHE A 357 -14.83 -7.39 3.42
CA PHE A 357 -14.31 -8.67 2.98
C PHE A 357 -13.70 -9.40 4.18
N ARG A 358 -13.56 -10.71 4.02
CA ARG A 358 -12.79 -11.56 4.93
C ARG A 358 -12.03 -12.60 4.12
N GLN A 359 -10.98 -13.13 4.72
CA GLN A 359 -10.22 -14.23 4.16
C GLN A 359 -10.46 -15.51 4.96
N GLU A 360 -10.47 -16.62 4.23
CA GLU A 360 -10.47 -17.98 4.79
C GLU A 360 -9.37 -18.78 4.12
N LYS A 361 -8.76 -19.72 4.85
CA LYS A 361 -7.72 -20.57 4.29
C LYS A 361 -8.23 -21.27 3.01
N PRO A 362 -7.41 -21.35 1.97
CA PRO A 362 -5.98 -21.02 1.92
C PRO A 362 -5.66 -19.53 1.70
N GLY A 363 -6.66 -18.65 1.46
CA GLY A 363 -6.48 -17.20 1.32
C GLY A 363 -7.37 -16.56 0.27
N GLY A 364 -7.22 -15.24 0.13
CA GLY A 364 -7.97 -14.39 -0.79
C GLY A 364 -9.26 -13.79 -0.20
N PRO A 365 -9.57 -12.51 -0.52
CA PRO A 365 -10.73 -11.81 0.01
C PRO A 365 -12.03 -12.32 -0.58
N ARG A 366 -13.02 -12.55 0.28
CA ARG A 366 -14.40 -12.85 -0.08
C ARG A 366 -15.33 -11.84 0.55
N PRO A 367 -16.41 -11.39 -0.12
CA PRO A 367 -17.39 -10.50 0.49
C PRO A 367 -17.89 -11.05 1.83
N ASP A 368 -17.91 -10.22 2.85
CA ASP A 368 -18.39 -10.58 4.19
C ASP A 368 -19.75 -9.90 4.47
N PRO A 369 -20.87 -10.61 4.28
CA PRO A 369 -22.20 -10.04 4.51
C PRO A 369 -22.47 -9.73 6.00
N SER A 370 -21.66 -10.28 6.92
CA SER A 370 -21.77 -9.96 8.34
C SER A 370 -21.38 -8.52 8.64
N GLY A 371 -20.54 -7.91 7.82
CA GLY A 371 -20.01 -6.56 8.05
C GLY A 371 -19.13 -6.45 9.31
N GLU A 372 -18.49 -7.53 9.74
CA GLU A 372 -17.70 -7.54 10.97
C GLU A 372 -16.60 -6.49 10.97
N VAL A 373 -15.87 -6.34 9.85
CA VAL A 373 -14.79 -5.35 9.75
C VAL A 373 -15.31 -3.92 9.84
N ILE A 374 -16.53 -3.63 9.38
CA ILE A 374 -17.15 -2.30 9.49
C ILE A 374 -17.36 -1.94 10.97
N ARG A 375 -17.94 -2.87 11.74
CA ARG A 375 -18.14 -2.68 13.18
C ARG A 375 -16.80 -2.52 13.90
N ARG A 376 -15.83 -3.38 13.58
CA ARG A 376 -14.50 -3.36 14.19
C ARG A 376 -13.79 -2.04 13.96
N LEU A 377 -13.72 -1.56 12.72
CA LEU A 377 -13.10 -0.27 12.39
C LEU A 377 -13.80 0.92 13.04
N ARG A 378 -15.15 0.90 13.10
CA ARG A 378 -15.91 1.92 13.83
C ARG A 378 -15.53 1.97 15.31
N ASP A 379 -15.52 0.81 15.96
CA ASP A 379 -15.31 0.72 17.42
C ASP A 379 -13.86 1.09 17.77
N LEU A 380 -12.86 0.55 17.05
CA LEU A 380 -11.44 0.91 17.22
C LEU A 380 -11.20 2.41 16.94
N SER A 381 -11.79 2.97 15.88
CA SER A 381 -11.62 4.40 15.59
C SER A 381 -12.12 5.26 16.75
N ARG A 382 -13.30 4.94 17.27
CA ARG A 382 -13.90 5.67 18.40
C ARG A 382 -13.06 5.53 19.68
N GLU A 383 -12.58 4.32 19.96
CA GLU A 383 -11.83 4.00 21.19
C GLU A 383 -10.44 4.67 21.17
N ASP A 384 -9.77 4.67 20.03
CA ASP A 384 -8.41 5.18 19.91
C ASP A 384 -8.33 6.70 19.70
N PHE A 385 -9.33 7.30 19.01
CA PHE A 385 -9.23 8.69 18.52
C PHE A 385 -10.34 9.62 19.04
N GLY A 386 -11.35 9.11 19.73
CA GLY A 386 -12.40 9.92 20.36
C GLY A 386 -13.05 10.90 19.38
N ALA A 387 -12.88 12.20 19.63
CA ALA A 387 -13.48 13.26 18.81
C ALA A 387 -12.85 13.39 17.40
N ALA A 388 -11.63 12.91 17.20
CA ALA A 388 -10.97 12.89 15.89
C ALA A 388 -11.35 11.66 15.05
N ALA A 389 -12.02 10.67 15.64
CA ALA A 389 -12.42 9.44 14.97
C ALA A 389 -13.29 9.71 13.74
N VAL A 390 -13.06 8.99 12.64
CA VAL A 390 -14.03 8.97 11.54
C VAL A 390 -15.39 8.46 12.03
N GLN A 391 -16.49 8.94 11.43
CA GLN A 391 -17.80 8.38 11.64
C GLN A 391 -18.03 7.23 10.64
N VAL A 392 -18.32 6.04 11.14
CA VAL A 392 -18.58 4.86 10.32
C VAL A 392 -20.02 4.41 10.51
N ALA A 393 -20.84 4.53 9.47
CA ALA A 393 -22.23 4.06 9.46
C ALA A 393 -22.31 2.53 9.33
N GLY A 394 -23.48 1.95 9.63
CA GLY A 394 -23.69 0.50 9.59
C GLY A 394 -23.50 -0.11 8.20
N ASP A 395 -23.72 0.66 7.14
CA ASP A 395 -23.52 0.26 5.75
C ASP A 395 -22.06 0.40 5.26
N GLY A 396 -21.13 0.83 6.14
CA GLY A 396 -19.73 1.08 5.84
C GLY A 396 -19.40 2.48 5.33
N THR A 397 -20.37 3.38 5.19
CA THR A 397 -20.10 4.78 4.82
C THR A 397 -19.22 5.45 5.86
N VAL A 398 -18.15 6.13 5.40
CA VAL A 398 -17.17 6.83 6.24
C VAL A 398 -17.28 8.33 5.99
N SER A 399 -17.41 9.10 7.06
CA SER A 399 -17.44 10.56 7.00
C SER A 399 -16.54 11.19 8.07
N ALA A 400 -16.19 12.45 7.88
CA ALA A 400 -15.51 13.22 8.91
C ALA A 400 -16.40 13.39 10.16
N PRO A 401 -15.81 13.50 11.36
CA PRO A 401 -16.57 13.88 12.54
C PRO A 401 -17.21 15.26 12.34
N PRO A 402 -18.33 15.55 13.02
CA PRO A 402 -18.91 16.89 13.00
C PRO A 402 -17.89 17.89 13.57
N PRO A 403 -17.90 19.14 13.08
CA PRO A 403 -17.05 20.17 13.64
C PRO A 403 -17.36 20.30 15.16
N PRO A 404 -16.34 20.57 15.99
CA PRO A 404 -16.57 20.79 17.40
C PRO A 404 -17.63 21.89 17.56
N ALA A 405 -18.61 21.66 18.44
CA ALA A 405 -19.65 22.67 18.73
C ALA A 405 -18.93 23.98 19.06
N ALA A 406 -19.24 25.04 18.29
CA ALA A 406 -18.68 26.35 18.56
C ALA A 406 -18.96 26.67 20.03
N ALA A 407 -17.91 26.87 20.81
CA ALA A 407 -18.04 27.26 22.21
C ALA A 407 -18.97 28.48 22.23
N GLN A 408 -20.17 28.33 22.78
CA GLN A 408 -21.11 29.43 22.93
C GLN A 408 -20.36 30.48 23.76
N ARG A 409 -19.97 31.58 23.14
CA ARG A 409 -19.47 32.74 23.88
C ARG A 409 -20.55 33.06 24.91
N PRO A 410 -20.21 33.13 26.23
CA PRO A 410 -21.19 33.52 27.22
C PRO A 410 -21.79 34.87 26.77
N ALA A 411 -23.12 34.90 26.71
CA ALA A 411 -23.85 36.12 26.40
C ALA A 411 -23.35 37.24 27.34
N GLY A 412 -22.75 38.26 26.74
CA GLY A 412 -22.15 39.35 27.49
C GLY A 412 -23.17 39.88 28.52
N SER A 413 -22.82 39.83 29.79
CA SER A 413 -23.55 40.52 30.83
C SER A 413 -23.55 42.03 30.48
N SER A 414 -24.67 42.51 30.06
CA SER A 414 -24.94 43.95 29.94
C SER A 414 -24.75 44.58 31.32
N MET A 415 -23.62 45.24 31.55
CA MET A 415 -23.46 46.15 32.69
C MET A 415 -24.41 47.32 32.47
N ALA A 416 -25.54 47.26 33.14
CA ALA A 416 -26.42 48.43 33.27
C ALA A 416 -25.64 49.54 33.97
N ALA A 417 -25.36 50.61 33.26
CA ALA A 417 -24.82 51.84 33.84
C ALA A 417 -25.86 52.38 34.82
N ARG A 418 -25.60 52.26 36.13
CA ARG A 418 -26.32 52.99 37.17
C ARG A 418 -25.83 54.43 37.14
N GLY A 419 -26.63 55.34 36.59
CA GLY A 419 -26.48 56.73 36.85
C GLY A 419 -26.75 57.05 38.34
N SER A 420 -25.89 57.82 38.93
CA SER A 420 -26.09 58.44 40.22
C SER A 420 -26.40 59.92 40.09
N PRO A 421 -27.19 60.49 41.02
CA PRO A 421 -27.76 61.85 40.93
C PRO A 421 -26.74 62.99 41.03
#